data_6e968664fc1be5bbad14607b6a11cd84
#
_entry.id   6e968664fc1be5bbad14607b6a11cd84
#
_cell.length_a   1.000
_cell.length_b   1.000
_cell.length_c   1.000
_cell.angle_alpha   90.00
_cell.angle_beta   90.00
_cell.angle_gamma   90.00
#
_symmetry.space_group_name_H-M   'P 1'
#
loop_
_entity.id
_entity.type
_entity.pdbx_description
1 polymer ?
#
loop_
_entity_poly.entity_id
_entity_poly.type
_entity_poly.pdbx_seq_one_letter_code
_entity_poly.pdbx_strand_id
1 'polypeptide(L)'
;MGFRFCKAPVEIRENGLICRDTVKGEDGKFTQVEGSETFYPHTGVIVSVSQGSESNLVKTTTGIETNQRGLLTVSEDGSTTRPGVFAGGDAVMGARTVVEAVAIAKQVAESMDQYMKSLPVDNTPDPYANIPTFETPTSDVLGKQDV
;
A
#
# COMPACT_ATOMS: atom_id res chain seq x y z
N MET A 1 27.28 10.70 -13.96
CA MET A 1 26.34 10.09 -13.00
C MET A 1 27.05 8.92 -12.33
N GLY A 2 27.11 8.86 -11.01
CA GLY A 2 27.81 7.79 -10.28
C GLY A 2 26.85 7.04 -9.36
N PHE A 3 26.98 5.71 -9.31
CA PHE A 3 26.23 4.86 -8.37
C PHE A 3 27.10 4.51 -7.17
N ARG A 4 26.52 4.48 -5.98
CA ARG A 4 27.16 4.04 -4.73
C ARG A 4 26.32 2.91 -4.15
N PHE A 5 26.83 1.70 -4.23
CA PHE A 5 26.20 0.51 -3.70
C PHE A 5 26.60 0.27 -2.23
N CYS A 6 25.82 -0.53 -1.53
CA CYS A 6 26.08 -0.90 -0.13
C CYS A 6 26.26 0.32 0.79
N LYS A 7 25.44 1.34 0.60
CA LYS A 7 25.41 2.54 1.43
C LYS A 7 24.01 2.74 2.00
N ALA A 8 23.91 3.01 3.30
CA ALA A 8 22.68 3.40 3.96
C ALA A 8 22.74 4.88 4.33
N PRO A 9 21.73 5.69 3.98
CA PRO A 9 21.66 7.07 4.40
C PRO A 9 21.45 7.15 5.93
N VAL A 10 22.18 8.05 6.58
CA VAL A 10 22.12 8.27 8.03
C VAL A 10 21.57 9.65 8.34
N GLU A 11 22.04 10.66 7.64
CA GLU A 11 21.70 12.05 7.91
C GLU A 11 21.73 12.89 6.63
N ILE A 12 20.69 13.68 6.40
CA ILE A 12 20.64 14.68 5.34
C ILE A 12 21.02 16.03 5.95
N ARG A 13 22.02 16.68 5.38
CA ARG A 13 22.49 18.02 5.76
C ARG A 13 22.21 19.03 4.65
N GLU A 14 22.29 20.30 4.97
CA GLU A 14 22.05 21.39 4.02
C GLU A 14 22.93 21.29 2.76
N ASN A 15 24.16 20.80 2.90
CA ASN A 15 25.16 20.73 1.82
C ASN A 15 25.50 19.30 1.39
N GLY A 16 24.75 18.29 1.84
CA GLY A 16 25.03 16.91 1.45
C GLY A 16 24.34 15.84 2.27
N LEU A 17 24.83 14.63 2.13
CA LEU A 17 24.30 13.42 2.71
C LEU A 17 25.40 12.62 3.40
N ILE A 18 25.15 12.15 4.63
CA ILE A 18 26.02 11.17 5.31
C ILE A 18 25.46 9.78 5.10
N CYS A 19 26.29 8.86 4.65
CA CYS A 19 25.97 7.46 4.51
C CYS A 19 26.94 6.59 5.31
N ARG A 20 26.46 5.44 5.79
CA ARG A 20 27.28 4.34 6.31
C ARG A 20 27.40 3.21 5.29
N ASP A 21 28.47 2.48 5.39
CA ASP A 21 28.61 1.22 4.66
C ASP A 21 27.64 0.18 5.19
N THR A 22 27.18 -0.68 4.29
CA THR A 22 26.35 -1.84 4.66
C THR A 22 26.99 -3.12 4.19
N VAL A 23 26.92 -4.14 5.03
CA VAL A 23 27.40 -5.49 4.71
C VAL A 23 26.22 -6.45 4.74
N LYS A 24 26.16 -7.32 3.74
CA LYS A 24 25.14 -8.37 3.66
C LYS A 24 25.56 -9.53 4.56
N GLY A 25 24.72 -9.86 5.55
CA GLY A 25 24.88 -11.02 6.40
C GLY A 25 24.53 -12.32 5.69
N GLU A 26 24.83 -13.46 6.32
CA GLU A 26 24.50 -14.80 5.84
C GLU A 26 22.98 -15.03 5.75
N ASP A 27 22.21 -14.33 6.57
CA ASP A 27 20.74 -14.29 6.55
C ASP A 27 20.16 -13.46 5.39
N GLY A 28 21.02 -12.88 4.55
CA GLY A 28 20.64 -12.04 3.41
C GLY A 28 20.26 -10.59 3.78
N LYS A 29 20.26 -10.24 5.07
CA LYS A 29 19.96 -8.87 5.51
C LYS A 29 21.20 -7.99 5.46
N PHE A 30 20.98 -6.70 5.24
CA PHE A 30 22.03 -5.70 5.26
C PHE A 30 22.12 -5.04 6.63
N THR A 31 23.31 -5.06 7.22
CA THR A 31 23.63 -4.37 8.48
C THR A 31 24.54 -3.18 8.21
N GLN A 32 24.32 -2.09 8.92
CA GLN A 32 25.19 -0.92 8.84
C GLN A 32 26.47 -1.15 9.61
N VAL A 33 27.61 -0.70 9.06
CA VAL A 33 28.91 -0.75 9.70
C VAL A 33 29.12 0.54 10.49
N GLU A 34 29.24 0.45 11.80
CA GLU A 34 29.51 1.60 12.65
C GLU A 34 30.90 2.19 12.36
N GLY A 35 31.00 3.51 12.39
CA GLY A 35 32.26 4.23 12.16
C GLY A 35 32.68 4.34 10.68
N SER A 36 31.80 3.91 9.74
CA SER A 36 32.06 3.98 8.29
C SER A 36 31.42 5.19 7.61
N GLU A 37 31.02 6.21 8.37
CA GLU A 37 30.34 7.39 7.87
C GLU A 37 31.15 8.11 6.81
N THR A 38 30.53 8.33 5.67
CA THR A 38 31.11 9.10 4.56
C THR A 38 30.17 10.24 4.19
N PHE A 39 30.69 11.44 4.12
CA PHE A 39 29.95 12.60 3.65
C PHE A 39 30.02 12.72 2.13
N TYR A 40 28.87 12.90 1.51
CA TYR A 40 28.72 13.14 0.07
C TYR A 40 28.14 14.53 -0.15
N PRO A 41 28.91 15.48 -0.72
CA PRO A 41 28.43 16.83 -0.98
C PRO A 41 27.43 16.82 -2.15
N HIS A 42 26.27 17.43 -1.94
CA HIS A 42 25.20 17.58 -2.93
C HIS A 42 24.42 18.86 -2.70
N THR A 43 23.85 19.40 -3.76
CA THR A 43 22.97 20.59 -3.72
C THR A 43 21.49 20.23 -3.51
N GLY A 44 21.13 18.95 -3.65
CA GLY A 44 19.78 18.45 -3.43
C GLY A 44 19.78 16.95 -3.23
N VAL A 45 18.85 16.46 -2.40
CA VAL A 45 18.66 15.04 -2.12
C VAL A 45 17.21 14.68 -2.44
N ILE A 46 17.03 13.65 -3.26
CA ILE A 46 15.71 13.08 -3.58
C ILE A 46 15.59 11.76 -2.85
N VAL A 47 14.59 11.66 -1.96
CA VAL A 47 14.30 10.44 -1.23
C VAL A 47 13.30 9.60 -2.03
N SER A 48 13.70 8.37 -2.41
CA SER A 48 12.87 7.43 -3.17
C SER A 48 13.03 6.02 -2.58
N VAL A 49 12.55 5.83 -1.35
CA VAL A 49 12.79 4.62 -0.53
C VAL A 49 11.54 3.77 -0.34
N SER A 50 10.55 3.88 -1.23
CA SER A 50 9.25 3.21 -1.08
C SER A 50 8.37 3.85 -0.01
N GLN A 51 7.17 3.31 0.16
CA GLN A 51 6.17 3.77 1.12
C GLN A 51 5.82 2.62 2.07
N GLY A 52 5.56 2.96 3.33
CA GLY A 52 5.01 2.05 4.31
C GLY A 52 3.49 2.08 4.32
N SER A 53 2.87 1.01 4.78
CA SER A 53 1.43 0.98 5.01
C SER A 53 1.07 1.81 6.24
N GLU A 54 0.16 2.75 6.10
CA GLU A 54 -0.47 3.43 7.24
C GLU A 54 -1.65 2.59 7.74
N SER A 55 -1.51 2.05 8.94
CA SER A 55 -2.48 1.11 9.52
C SER A 55 -3.54 1.78 10.41
N ASN A 56 -3.96 3.02 10.11
CA ASN A 56 -4.96 3.72 10.91
C ASN A 56 -6.28 2.93 10.99
N LEU A 57 -6.71 2.34 9.88
CA LEU A 57 -7.91 1.49 9.83
C LEU A 57 -7.81 0.33 10.84
N VAL A 58 -6.66 -0.33 10.89
CA VAL A 58 -6.45 -1.48 11.80
C VAL A 58 -6.42 -1.02 13.26
N LYS A 59 -5.83 0.12 13.56
CA LYS A 59 -5.76 0.68 14.93
C LYS A 59 -7.13 1.04 15.49
N THR A 60 -8.06 1.41 14.62
CA THR A 60 -9.42 1.87 15.00
C THR A 60 -10.50 0.82 14.82
N THR A 61 -10.18 -0.35 14.21
CA THR A 61 -11.14 -1.41 13.90
C THR A 61 -10.72 -2.71 14.56
N THR A 62 -11.57 -3.26 15.41
CA THR A 62 -11.33 -4.56 16.05
C THR A 62 -11.52 -5.71 15.07
N GLY A 63 -10.69 -6.76 15.20
CA GLY A 63 -10.81 -8.00 14.43
C GLY A 63 -10.15 -7.98 13.07
N ILE A 64 -9.42 -6.93 12.71
CA ILE A 64 -8.55 -6.89 11.54
C ILE A 64 -7.09 -6.96 12.00
N GLU A 65 -6.36 -7.95 11.50
CA GLU A 65 -4.96 -8.17 11.86
C GLU A 65 -4.00 -7.75 10.75
N THR A 66 -2.80 -7.39 11.14
CA THR A 66 -1.69 -7.09 10.24
C THR A 66 -0.49 -7.99 10.55
N ASN A 67 0.34 -8.22 9.54
CA ASN A 67 1.63 -8.85 9.71
C ASN A 67 2.68 -7.87 10.31
N GLN A 68 3.88 -8.36 10.55
CA GLN A 68 4.99 -7.57 11.12
C GLN A 68 5.39 -6.34 10.27
N ARG A 69 4.98 -6.30 9.00
CA ARG A 69 5.24 -5.20 8.07
C ARG A 69 4.10 -4.17 8.02
N GLY A 70 3.06 -4.35 8.85
CA GLY A 70 1.87 -3.50 8.87
C GLY A 70 0.89 -3.74 7.71
N LEU A 71 1.07 -4.81 6.93
CA LEU A 71 0.18 -5.20 5.84
C LEU A 71 -0.96 -6.07 6.39
N LEU A 72 -2.15 -5.93 5.82
CA LEU A 72 -3.31 -6.71 6.21
C LEU A 72 -3.09 -8.20 5.98
N THR A 73 -3.45 -9.01 6.96
CA THR A 73 -3.45 -10.48 6.84
C THR A 73 -4.74 -10.91 6.17
N VAL A 74 -4.61 -11.64 5.05
CA VAL A 74 -5.75 -12.17 4.28
C VAL A 74 -5.52 -13.64 3.94
N SER A 75 -6.63 -14.34 3.70
CA SER A 75 -6.64 -15.68 3.11
C SER A 75 -6.44 -15.61 1.59
N GLU A 76 -6.36 -16.76 0.92
CA GLU A 76 -6.14 -16.83 -0.55
C GLU A 76 -7.25 -16.15 -1.35
N ASP A 77 -8.47 -16.10 -0.82
CA ASP A 77 -9.63 -15.45 -1.40
C ASP A 77 -9.72 -13.93 -1.12
N GLY A 78 -8.74 -13.37 -0.42
CA GLY A 78 -8.69 -11.96 -0.04
C GLY A 78 -9.52 -11.61 1.19
N SER A 79 -10.14 -12.58 1.87
CA SER A 79 -10.86 -12.34 3.13
C SER A 79 -9.88 -12.01 4.26
N THR A 80 -10.19 -10.97 5.03
CA THR A 80 -9.40 -10.59 6.21
C THR A 80 -9.78 -11.46 7.42
N THR A 81 -9.11 -11.26 8.54
CA THR A 81 -9.46 -11.90 9.81
C THR A 81 -10.85 -11.49 10.35
N ARG A 82 -11.44 -10.43 9.81
CA ARG A 82 -12.80 -9.98 10.16
C ARG A 82 -13.81 -10.43 9.09
N PRO A 83 -14.86 -11.19 9.46
CA PRO A 83 -15.87 -11.65 8.51
C PRO A 83 -16.52 -10.49 7.73
N GLY A 84 -16.71 -10.67 6.43
CA GLY A 84 -17.31 -9.67 5.54
C GLY A 84 -16.40 -8.53 5.15
N VAL A 85 -15.13 -8.56 5.56
CA VAL A 85 -14.11 -7.57 5.18
C VAL A 85 -13.07 -8.24 4.31
N PHE A 86 -12.84 -7.68 3.13
CA PHE A 86 -11.89 -8.17 2.14
C PHE A 86 -10.82 -7.12 1.86
N ALA A 87 -9.64 -7.56 1.46
CA ALA A 87 -8.55 -6.67 1.11
C ALA A 87 -7.68 -7.25 0.00
N GLY A 88 -7.06 -6.36 -0.78
CA GLY A 88 -6.14 -6.72 -1.86
C GLY A 88 -5.20 -5.56 -2.21
N GLY A 89 -4.34 -5.77 -3.21
CA GLY A 89 -3.39 -4.77 -3.68
C GLY A 89 -2.33 -4.41 -2.64
N ASP A 90 -1.90 -3.16 -2.63
CA ASP A 90 -0.77 -2.68 -1.82
C ASP A 90 -0.99 -2.82 -0.31
N ALA A 91 -2.24 -2.80 0.14
CA ALA A 91 -2.58 -2.99 1.55
C ALA A 91 -2.24 -4.40 2.08
N VAL A 92 -2.16 -5.38 1.19
CA VAL A 92 -1.86 -6.80 1.49
C VAL A 92 -0.46 -7.19 1.08
N MET A 93 -0.03 -6.78 -0.12
CA MET A 93 1.21 -7.24 -0.73
C MET A 93 2.38 -6.25 -0.56
N GLY A 94 2.11 -5.04 -0.09
CA GLY A 94 3.04 -3.91 -0.17
C GLY A 94 3.06 -3.29 -1.57
N ALA A 95 3.86 -2.25 -1.77
CA ALA A 95 3.94 -1.53 -3.03
C ALA A 95 4.34 -2.46 -4.19
N ARG A 96 3.44 -2.61 -5.16
CA ARG A 96 3.59 -3.45 -6.34
C ARG A 96 3.11 -2.74 -7.60
N THR A 97 3.07 -3.46 -8.72
CA THR A 97 2.61 -2.91 -9.99
C THR A 97 1.08 -2.79 -10.04
N VAL A 98 0.60 -1.82 -10.83
CA VAL A 98 -0.85 -1.63 -11.08
C VAL A 98 -1.48 -2.90 -11.68
N VAL A 99 -0.76 -3.62 -12.53
CA VAL A 99 -1.24 -4.87 -13.15
C VAL A 99 -1.53 -5.93 -12.10
N GLU A 100 -0.63 -6.12 -11.13
CA GLU A 100 -0.83 -7.06 -10.01
C GLU A 100 -2.00 -6.63 -9.14
N ALA A 101 -2.13 -5.33 -8.84
CA ALA A 101 -3.24 -4.81 -8.04
C ALA A 101 -4.59 -5.06 -8.74
N VAL A 102 -4.69 -4.84 -10.05
CA VAL A 102 -5.92 -5.11 -10.84
C VAL A 102 -6.25 -6.59 -10.89
N ALA A 103 -5.24 -7.47 -11.07
CA ALA A 103 -5.46 -8.92 -11.09
C ALA A 103 -6.04 -9.42 -9.77
N ILE A 104 -5.47 -8.97 -8.64
CA ILE A 104 -5.96 -9.33 -7.30
C ILE A 104 -7.35 -8.75 -7.04
N ALA A 105 -7.60 -7.50 -7.46
CA ALA A 105 -8.90 -6.87 -7.26
C ALA A 105 -10.03 -7.65 -7.93
N LYS A 106 -9.81 -8.23 -9.10
CA LYS A 106 -10.79 -9.11 -9.77
C LYS A 106 -11.09 -10.36 -8.95
N GLN A 107 -10.06 -11.04 -8.47
CA GLN A 107 -10.20 -12.25 -7.65
C GLN A 107 -10.96 -11.93 -6.35
N VAL A 108 -10.59 -10.85 -5.68
CA VAL A 108 -11.25 -10.40 -4.44
C VAL A 108 -12.71 -10.04 -4.69
N ALA A 109 -13.02 -9.38 -5.82
CA ALA A 109 -14.40 -9.04 -6.18
C ALA A 109 -15.27 -10.27 -6.39
N GLU A 110 -14.76 -11.33 -7.02
CA GLU A 110 -15.45 -12.62 -7.17
C GLU A 110 -15.71 -13.27 -5.81
N SER A 111 -14.73 -13.24 -4.91
CA SER A 111 -14.88 -13.76 -3.55
C SER A 111 -15.92 -12.99 -2.73
N MET A 112 -15.96 -11.66 -2.86
CA MET A 112 -16.98 -10.81 -2.24
C MET A 112 -18.38 -11.15 -2.76
N ASP A 113 -18.55 -11.33 -4.06
CA ASP A 113 -19.83 -11.70 -4.68
C ASP A 113 -20.31 -13.06 -4.16
N GLN A 114 -19.43 -14.06 -4.10
CA GLN A 114 -19.74 -15.37 -3.53
C GLN A 114 -20.12 -15.28 -2.05
N TYR A 115 -19.39 -14.49 -1.26
CA TYR A 115 -19.71 -14.26 0.14
C TYR A 115 -21.10 -13.65 0.30
N MET A 116 -21.41 -12.59 -0.45
CA MET A 116 -22.74 -11.94 -0.39
C MET A 116 -23.85 -12.90 -0.78
N LYS A 117 -23.66 -13.75 -1.79
CA LYS A 117 -24.63 -14.77 -2.20
C LYS A 117 -24.83 -15.88 -1.15
N SER A 118 -23.85 -16.10 -0.29
CA SER A 118 -23.94 -17.08 0.81
C SER A 118 -24.71 -16.57 2.02
N LEU A 119 -24.89 -15.25 2.14
CA LEU A 119 -25.62 -14.65 3.25
C LEU A 119 -27.14 -14.90 3.11
N PRO A 120 -27.85 -15.02 4.24
CA PRO A 120 -29.34 -15.06 4.20
C PRO A 120 -29.84 -13.78 3.52
N VAL A 121 -30.90 -13.94 2.73
CA VAL A 121 -31.55 -12.78 2.09
C VAL A 121 -32.14 -11.88 3.17
N ASP A 122 -31.61 -10.67 3.27
CA ASP A 122 -32.17 -9.65 4.15
C ASP A 122 -33.35 -8.96 3.42
N ASN A 123 -34.56 -9.20 3.89
CA ASN A 123 -35.78 -8.60 3.36
C ASN A 123 -36.15 -7.28 4.08
N THR A 124 -35.23 -6.71 4.89
CA THR A 124 -35.48 -5.39 5.47
C THR A 124 -35.50 -4.34 4.35
N PRO A 125 -36.39 -3.34 4.43
CA PRO A 125 -36.40 -2.25 3.45
C PRO A 125 -35.03 -1.56 3.44
N ASP A 126 -34.48 -1.39 2.25
CA ASP A 126 -33.20 -0.68 2.07
C ASP A 126 -33.32 0.75 2.64
N PRO A 127 -32.59 1.11 3.71
CA PRO A 127 -32.64 2.46 4.28
C PRO A 127 -32.13 3.52 3.30
N TYR A 128 -31.47 3.11 2.22
CA TYR A 128 -30.88 3.97 1.21
C TYR A 128 -31.66 3.98 -0.11
N ALA A 129 -32.80 3.29 -0.20
CA ALA A 129 -33.61 3.19 -1.41
C ALA A 129 -34.05 4.56 -1.99
N ASN A 130 -34.06 5.60 -1.15
CA ASN A 130 -34.45 6.96 -1.54
C ASN A 130 -33.27 7.92 -1.71
N ILE A 131 -32.02 7.44 -1.63
CA ILE A 131 -30.87 8.30 -1.94
C ILE A 131 -30.81 8.48 -3.46
N PRO A 132 -30.83 9.74 -3.95
CA PRO A 132 -30.68 10.00 -5.37
C PRO A 132 -29.41 9.34 -5.90
N THR A 133 -29.56 8.46 -6.89
CA THR A 133 -28.41 7.96 -7.64
C THR A 133 -27.77 9.12 -8.38
N PHE A 134 -26.49 9.37 -8.12
CA PHE A 134 -25.74 10.32 -8.94
C PHE A 134 -25.69 9.75 -10.36
N GLU A 135 -26.35 10.42 -11.28
CA GLU A 135 -26.15 10.14 -12.70
C GLU A 135 -24.68 10.39 -13.03
N THR A 136 -24.06 9.40 -13.62
CA THR A 136 -22.68 9.55 -14.11
C THR A 136 -22.71 10.69 -15.14
N PRO A 137 -21.91 11.75 -15.00
CA PRO A 137 -21.86 12.81 -16.01
C PRO A 137 -21.61 12.17 -17.37
N THR A 138 -22.53 12.39 -18.31
CA THR A 138 -22.32 11.98 -19.69
C THR A 138 -21.13 12.76 -20.27
N SER A 139 -20.44 12.20 -21.24
CA SER A 139 -19.27 12.81 -21.89
C SER A 139 -19.47 14.24 -22.36
N ASP A 140 -20.71 14.66 -22.52
CA ASP A 140 -21.12 16.00 -22.96
C ASP A 140 -21.02 17.05 -21.84
N VAL A 141 -20.97 16.62 -20.57
CA VAL A 141 -20.82 17.51 -19.40
C VAL A 141 -19.33 17.73 -19.05
N LEU A 142 -18.48 16.84 -19.48
CA LEU A 142 -17.03 17.04 -19.45
C LEU A 142 -16.66 17.94 -20.64
N GLY A 143 -17.00 19.23 -20.52
CA GLY A 143 -16.64 20.24 -21.49
C GLY A 143 -15.16 20.11 -21.84
N LYS A 144 -14.85 20.16 -23.13
CA LYS A 144 -13.51 20.30 -23.67
C LYS A 144 -12.79 21.38 -22.86
N GLN A 145 -11.87 21.00 -22.00
CA GLN A 145 -10.88 21.94 -21.52
C GLN A 145 -9.94 22.16 -22.73
N ASP A 146 -10.12 23.30 -23.36
CA ASP A 146 -9.17 23.79 -24.36
C ASP A 146 -7.81 23.95 -23.65
N VAL A 147 -6.83 23.20 -24.14
CA VAL A 147 -5.42 23.25 -23.74
C VAL A 147 -4.78 24.45 -24.41
#